data_4dc1249d376eed00c01925716e7ba771
#
_entry.id   4dc1249d376eed00c01925716e7ba771
#
_cell.length_a   1.000
_cell.length_b   1.000
_cell.length_c   1.000
_cell.angle_alpha   90.00
_cell.angle_beta   90.00
_cell.angle_gamma   90.00
#
_symmetry.space_group_name_H-M   'P 1'
#
loop_
_entity.id
_entity.type
_entity.pdbx_description
1 polymer ?
#
loop_
_entity_poly.entity_id
_entity_poly.type
_entity_poly.pdbx_seq_one_letter_code
_entity_poly.pdbx_strand_id
1 'polypeptide(L)'
;GLGDVYKRQVGGGGLISGVAFAIKSLRPEVKVYGVQAEGAPSMYRSLHEHKYQTLKNVATFADGIQVKTPGELTYQLCEEYVDDIVTVSEDETAAAILSLMENQKLVAEGAGAVPVAAALFHKLPIEGKKVVCLISGGNIDVNILNRVITRGLVMSGRKANLTIALEDKPGQLERVAAIVSRCGSNVVSVL
;
A
#
# COMPACT_ATOMS: atom_id res chain seq x y z
N GLY A 1 -12.23 22.21 5.61
CA GLY A 1 -11.36 22.34 6.78
C GLY A 1 -10.13 21.45 6.62
N LEU A 2 -9.01 21.89 7.13
CA LEU A 2 -7.78 21.11 7.18
C LEU A 2 -8.03 19.86 8.04
N GLY A 3 -7.52 18.69 7.60
CA GLY A 3 -7.66 17.45 8.36
C GLY A 3 -6.86 17.43 9.65
N ASP A 4 -7.21 16.54 10.56
CA ASP A 4 -6.49 16.35 11.83
C ASP A 4 -5.22 15.49 11.64
N VAL A 5 -5.17 14.72 10.56
CA VAL A 5 -4.10 13.77 10.25
C VAL A 5 -3.76 13.80 8.77
N TYR A 6 -2.48 13.93 8.45
CA TYR A 6 -1.96 13.82 7.09
C TYR A 6 -1.12 12.55 6.94
N LYS A 7 -1.30 11.86 5.82
CA LYS A 7 -0.55 10.65 5.47
C LYS A 7 0.15 10.80 4.14
N ARG A 8 1.41 10.42 4.09
CA ARG A 8 2.28 10.54 2.91
C ARG A 8 3.11 9.29 2.69
N GLN A 9 3.33 8.97 1.41
CA GLN A 9 4.32 7.96 1.01
C GLN A 9 5.74 8.46 1.35
N VAL A 10 6.63 7.50 1.65
CA VAL A 10 8.02 7.77 2.00
C VAL A 10 8.93 6.87 1.17
N GLY A 11 9.69 7.48 0.27
CA GLY A 11 10.86 6.88 -0.36
C GLY A 11 12.13 7.40 0.33
N GLY A 12 12.89 8.26 -0.34
CA GLY A 12 14.06 8.96 0.24
C GLY A 12 13.72 10.04 1.27
N GLY A 13 12.45 10.33 1.51
CA GLY A 13 11.97 11.26 2.54
C GLY A 13 11.69 12.68 2.06
N GLY A 14 12.04 13.05 0.81
CA GLY A 14 11.91 14.43 0.35
C GLY A 14 10.48 14.99 0.40
N LEU A 15 9.50 14.19 -0.03
CA LEU A 15 8.11 14.61 -0.07
C LEU A 15 7.52 14.74 1.33
N ILE A 16 7.73 13.76 2.21
CA ILE A 16 7.16 13.78 3.55
C ILE A 16 7.81 14.86 4.42
N SER A 17 9.13 15.02 4.36
CA SER A 17 9.82 16.03 5.16
C SER A 17 9.35 17.45 4.83
N GLY A 18 9.20 17.78 3.53
CA GLY A 18 8.67 19.08 3.10
C GLY A 18 7.24 19.34 3.56
N VAL A 19 6.36 18.31 3.47
CA VAL A 19 4.97 18.44 3.94
C VAL A 19 4.88 18.51 5.45
N ALA A 20 5.63 17.67 6.16
CA ALA A 20 5.64 17.69 7.62
C ALA A 20 6.14 19.04 8.14
N PHE A 21 7.24 19.56 7.59
CA PHE A 21 7.74 20.90 7.91
C PHE A 21 6.67 21.98 7.69
N ALA A 22 6.03 22.01 6.52
CA ALA A 22 5.02 23.01 6.21
C ALA A 22 3.79 22.92 7.15
N ILE A 23 3.30 21.70 7.40
CA ILE A 23 2.14 21.48 8.28
C ILE A 23 2.50 21.86 9.71
N LYS A 24 3.62 21.38 10.24
CA LYS A 24 4.03 21.68 11.63
C LYS A 24 4.31 23.17 11.85
N SER A 25 4.79 23.87 10.82
CA SER A 25 4.98 25.33 10.88
C SER A 25 3.66 26.11 10.94
N LEU A 26 2.61 25.63 10.27
CA LEU A 26 1.31 26.30 10.18
C LEU A 26 0.30 25.80 11.23
N ARG A 27 0.34 24.51 11.53
CA ARG A 27 -0.62 23.79 12.38
C ARG A 27 0.10 22.68 13.17
N PRO A 28 0.87 23.04 14.21
CA PRO A 28 1.71 22.08 14.95
C PRO A 28 0.91 20.96 15.64
N GLU A 29 -0.38 21.18 15.90
CA GLU A 29 -1.28 20.17 16.48
C GLU A 29 -1.65 19.05 15.52
N VAL A 30 -1.51 19.26 14.21
CA VAL A 30 -1.88 18.27 13.18
C VAL A 30 -0.83 17.17 13.12
N LYS A 31 -1.29 15.91 13.16
CA LYS A 31 -0.40 14.75 13.07
C LYS A 31 -0.02 14.44 11.63
N VAL A 32 1.25 14.18 11.40
CA VAL A 32 1.81 13.81 10.08
C VAL A 32 2.44 12.43 10.17
N TYR A 33 1.91 11.49 9.42
CA TYR A 33 2.38 10.12 9.37
C TYR A 33 2.99 9.77 8.01
N GLY A 34 4.12 9.08 8.04
CA GLY A 34 4.73 8.47 6.86
C GLY A 34 4.25 7.06 6.63
N VAL A 35 4.24 6.63 5.36
CA VAL A 35 3.92 5.25 5.00
C VAL A 35 4.95 4.74 4.01
N GLN A 36 5.58 3.61 4.32
CA GLN A 36 6.50 2.89 3.44
C GLN A 36 5.97 1.51 3.07
N ALA A 37 6.50 0.95 1.97
CA ALA A 37 6.30 -0.45 1.67
C ALA A 37 7.16 -1.32 2.62
N GLU A 38 6.61 -2.42 3.12
CA GLU A 38 7.34 -3.39 3.97
C GLU A 38 8.61 -3.92 3.30
N GLY A 39 8.60 -4.02 1.96
CA GLY A 39 9.77 -4.44 1.17
C GLY A 39 10.86 -3.38 1.02
N ALA A 40 10.63 -2.11 1.44
CA ALA A 40 11.60 -1.01 1.34
C ALA A 40 11.51 -0.05 2.55
N PRO A 41 11.64 -0.53 3.81
CA PRO A 41 11.36 0.25 5.01
C PRO A 41 12.59 1.03 5.51
N SER A 42 13.33 1.71 4.63
CA SER A 42 14.60 2.34 4.99
C SER A 42 14.44 3.48 6.00
N MET A 43 13.50 4.39 5.80
CA MET A 43 13.23 5.49 6.72
C MET A 43 12.56 4.99 8.01
N TYR A 44 11.61 4.06 7.89
CA TYR A 44 10.96 3.41 9.02
C TYR A 44 11.98 2.84 10.00
N ARG A 45 12.91 1.99 9.50
CA ARG A 45 13.95 1.40 10.35
C ARG A 45 14.90 2.45 10.91
N SER A 46 15.32 3.42 10.09
CA SER A 46 16.23 4.48 10.54
C SER A 46 15.67 5.27 11.71
N LEU A 47 14.37 5.63 11.68
CA LEU A 47 13.72 6.38 12.74
C LEU A 47 13.45 5.54 13.99
N HIS A 48 12.91 4.32 13.83
CA HIS A 48 12.57 3.47 14.98
C HIS A 48 13.81 2.93 15.72
N GLU A 49 14.91 2.73 15.00
CA GLU A 49 16.17 2.28 15.60
C GLU A 49 17.08 3.47 15.99
N HIS A 50 16.63 4.72 15.78
CA HIS A 50 17.41 5.94 15.99
C HIS A 50 18.81 5.88 15.38
N LYS A 51 18.89 5.28 14.19
CA LYS A 51 20.14 5.05 13.48
C LYS A 51 19.94 5.16 11.98
N TYR A 52 20.55 6.16 11.39
CA TYR A 52 20.62 6.29 9.94
C TYR A 52 21.26 5.05 9.32
N GLN A 53 20.56 4.38 8.41
CA GLN A 53 21.03 3.10 7.87
C GLN A 53 20.61 2.86 6.42
N THR A 54 21.41 2.02 5.77
CA THR A 54 21.18 1.53 4.41
C THR A 54 20.73 0.08 4.45
N LEU A 55 19.65 -0.24 3.77
CA LEU A 55 19.16 -1.61 3.64
C LEU A 55 19.99 -2.38 2.61
N LYS A 56 20.25 -3.65 2.90
CA LYS A 56 20.98 -4.53 1.95
C LYS A 56 20.14 -4.78 0.69
N ASN A 57 18.87 -5.11 0.86
CA ASN A 57 17.94 -5.41 -0.22
C ASN A 57 16.63 -4.66 -0.02
N VAL A 58 15.99 -4.29 -1.12
CA VAL A 58 14.64 -3.73 -1.17
C VAL A 58 13.90 -4.36 -2.35
N ALA A 59 12.63 -4.67 -2.14
CA ALA A 59 11.76 -5.23 -3.17
C ALA A 59 10.32 -4.79 -2.94
N THR A 60 9.75 -4.03 -3.87
CA THR A 60 8.35 -3.64 -3.87
C THR A 60 7.94 -3.28 -5.29
N PHE A 61 6.68 -3.50 -5.66
CA PHE A 61 6.16 -2.97 -6.93
C PHE A 61 5.87 -1.46 -6.86
N ALA A 62 5.93 -0.86 -5.69
CA ALA A 62 5.85 0.59 -5.50
C ALA A 62 7.20 1.25 -5.84
N ASP A 63 7.59 1.25 -7.11
CA ASP A 63 8.91 1.65 -7.60
C ASP A 63 9.34 3.03 -7.11
N GLY A 64 8.41 3.98 -7.05
CA GLY A 64 8.69 5.35 -6.58
C GLY A 64 9.17 5.46 -5.13
N ILE A 65 9.03 4.40 -4.33
CA ILE A 65 9.49 4.36 -2.94
C ILE A 65 10.45 3.18 -2.65
N GLN A 66 10.97 2.53 -3.69
CA GLN A 66 11.96 1.45 -3.57
C GLN A 66 13.36 2.01 -3.28
N VAL A 67 13.55 2.57 -2.10
CA VAL A 67 14.77 3.29 -1.73
C VAL A 67 15.51 2.57 -0.60
N LYS A 68 16.81 2.23 -0.84
CA LYS A 68 17.66 1.54 0.14
C LYS A 68 18.12 2.43 1.28
N THR A 69 18.36 3.70 0.99
CA THR A 69 18.96 4.65 1.94
C THR A 69 18.12 5.93 1.94
N PRO A 70 17.62 6.41 3.08
CA PRO A 70 16.98 7.72 3.17
C PRO A 70 17.97 8.83 2.75
N GLY A 71 17.48 10.01 2.38
CA GLY A 71 18.34 11.17 2.30
C GLY A 71 18.79 11.59 3.70
N GLU A 72 20.05 12.01 3.87
CA GLU A 72 20.55 12.39 5.19
C GLU A 72 19.78 13.58 5.79
N LEU A 73 19.62 14.65 5.02
CA LEU A 73 18.83 15.82 5.44
C LEU A 73 17.35 15.46 5.67
N THR A 74 16.79 14.62 4.80
CA THR A 74 15.38 14.24 4.94
C THR A 74 15.14 13.30 6.13
N TYR A 75 16.12 12.50 6.52
CA TYR A 75 16.09 11.72 7.76
C TYR A 75 16.00 12.65 8.97
N GLN A 76 16.87 13.65 9.07
CA GLN A 76 16.85 14.64 10.17
C GLN A 76 15.52 15.39 10.24
N LEU A 77 15.00 15.85 9.10
CA LEU A 77 13.71 16.53 9.04
C LEU A 77 12.54 15.61 9.41
N CYS A 78 12.59 14.34 9.02
CA CYS A 78 11.57 13.38 9.43
C CYS A 78 11.63 13.08 10.93
N GLU A 79 12.81 12.98 11.52
CA GLU A 79 12.99 12.79 12.96
C GLU A 79 12.41 13.97 13.76
N GLU A 80 12.48 15.19 13.23
CA GLU A 80 11.98 16.40 13.89
C GLU A 80 10.47 16.62 13.68
N TYR A 81 9.95 16.40 12.47
CA TYR A 81 8.61 16.87 12.08
C TYR A 81 7.59 15.78 11.81
N VAL A 82 7.98 14.52 11.64
CA VAL A 82 7.07 13.40 11.39
C VAL A 82 6.72 12.71 12.70
N ASP A 83 5.43 12.55 12.97
CA ASP A 83 4.98 11.95 14.22
C ASP A 83 5.25 10.45 14.30
N ASP A 84 5.13 9.72 13.19
CA ASP A 84 5.52 8.32 13.07
C ASP A 84 5.53 7.86 11.61
N ILE A 85 6.18 6.73 11.33
CA ILE A 85 6.15 6.04 10.04
C ILE A 85 5.68 4.61 10.25
N VAL A 86 4.77 4.16 9.40
CA VAL A 86 4.28 2.77 9.39
C VAL A 86 4.56 2.11 8.05
N THR A 87 4.47 0.79 8.01
CA THR A 87 4.63 0.01 6.79
C THR A 87 3.35 -0.68 6.37
N VAL A 88 3.20 -0.87 5.06
CA VAL A 88 2.11 -1.63 4.43
C VAL A 88 2.68 -2.70 3.52
N SER A 89 1.99 -3.82 3.44
CA SER A 89 2.38 -4.93 2.55
C SER A 89 2.03 -4.65 1.10
N GLU A 90 2.59 -5.48 0.20
CA GLU A 90 2.25 -5.46 -1.22
C GLU A 90 0.75 -5.72 -1.45
N ASP A 91 0.16 -6.63 -0.68
CA ASP A 91 -1.26 -6.98 -0.78
C ASP A 91 -2.18 -5.86 -0.32
N GLU A 92 -1.83 -5.21 0.79
CA GLU A 92 -2.54 -4.03 1.29
C GLU A 92 -2.49 -2.88 0.28
N THR A 93 -1.33 -2.68 -0.34
CA THR A 93 -1.14 -1.66 -1.38
C THR A 93 -1.97 -1.97 -2.62
N ALA A 94 -1.99 -3.23 -3.07
CA ALA A 94 -2.81 -3.67 -4.19
C ALA A 94 -4.31 -3.48 -3.93
N ALA A 95 -4.78 -3.82 -2.73
CA ALA A 95 -6.17 -3.61 -2.33
C ALA A 95 -6.53 -2.11 -2.30
N ALA A 96 -5.61 -1.24 -1.88
CA ALA A 96 -5.82 0.20 -1.90
C ALA A 96 -5.93 0.76 -3.32
N ILE A 97 -5.08 0.32 -4.26
CA ILE A 97 -5.18 0.70 -5.67
C ILE A 97 -6.54 0.28 -6.24
N LEU A 98 -6.95 -0.97 -6.01
CA LEU A 98 -8.24 -1.46 -6.45
C LEU A 98 -9.39 -0.63 -5.87
N SER A 99 -9.36 -0.32 -4.59
CA SER A 99 -10.36 0.52 -3.92
C SER A 99 -10.45 1.93 -4.51
N LEU A 100 -9.30 2.56 -4.81
CA LEU A 100 -9.25 3.87 -5.47
C LEU A 100 -9.87 3.83 -6.86
N MET A 101 -9.58 2.80 -7.65
CA MET A 101 -10.16 2.62 -8.98
C MET A 101 -11.68 2.42 -8.92
N GLU A 102 -12.14 1.56 -8.03
CA GLU A 102 -13.56 1.21 -7.95
C GLU A 102 -14.42 2.32 -7.35
N ASN A 103 -13.95 2.97 -6.30
CA ASN A 103 -14.75 3.93 -5.53
C ASN A 103 -14.52 5.39 -5.94
N GLN A 104 -13.30 5.74 -6.36
CA GLN A 104 -12.92 7.12 -6.67
C GLN A 104 -12.62 7.35 -8.14
N LYS A 105 -12.57 6.28 -8.96
CA LYS A 105 -12.19 6.33 -10.39
C LYS A 105 -10.79 6.92 -10.60
N LEU A 106 -9.92 6.72 -9.62
CA LEU A 106 -8.54 7.17 -9.63
C LEU A 106 -7.59 6.00 -9.88
N VAL A 107 -6.67 6.18 -10.81
CA VAL A 107 -5.55 5.26 -11.03
C VAL A 107 -4.33 5.84 -10.30
N ALA A 108 -3.92 5.18 -9.23
CA ALA A 108 -2.73 5.52 -8.48
C ALA A 108 -1.64 4.48 -8.72
N GLU A 109 -0.38 4.90 -8.76
CA GLU A 109 0.75 4.00 -8.68
C GLU A 109 0.92 3.45 -7.26
N GLY A 110 1.74 2.40 -7.07
CA GLY A 110 1.97 1.79 -5.76
C GLY A 110 2.38 2.80 -4.70
N ALA A 111 3.35 3.66 -5.00
CA ALA A 111 3.80 4.72 -4.10
C ALA A 111 2.68 5.70 -3.71
N GLY A 112 1.82 6.07 -4.66
CA GLY A 112 0.69 6.97 -4.40
C GLY A 112 -0.42 6.34 -3.55
N ALA A 113 -0.55 5.01 -3.55
CA ALA A 113 -1.62 4.30 -2.87
C ALA A 113 -1.30 3.88 -1.42
N VAL A 114 -0.02 3.80 -1.01
CA VAL A 114 0.35 3.36 0.34
C VAL A 114 -0.29 4.16 1.49
N PRO A 115 -0.54 5.49 1.39
CA PRO A 115 -1.24 6.20 2.44
C PRO A 115 -2.69 5.75 2.62
N VAL A 116 -3.34 5.38 1.52
CA VAL A 116 -4.71 4.83 1.53
C VAL A 116 -4.71 3.42 2.11
N ALA A 117 -3.71 2.58 1.76
CA ALA A 117 -3.54 1.27 2.35
C ALA A 117 -3.41 1.35 3.87
N ALA A 118 -2.57 2.23 4.41
CA ALA A 118 -2.43 2.42 5.84
C ALA A 118 -3.73 2.87 6.54
N ALA A 119 -4.61 3.59 5.83
CA ALA A 119 -5.93 3.94 6.33
C ALA A 119 -6.88 2.74 6.34
N LEU A 120 -6.98 2.02 5.22
CA LEU A 120 -7.90 0.89 5.05
C LEU A 120 -7.59 -0.27 5.99
N PHE A 121 -6.31 -0.51 6.26
CA PHE A 121 -5.85 -1.62 7.10
C PHE A 121 -5.50 -1.20 8.54
N HIS A 122 -6.02 -0.06 8.99
CA HIS A 122 -5.94 0.41 10.38
C HIS A 122 -4.52 0.42 10.97
N LYS A 123 -3.51 0.76 10.15
CA LYS A 123 -2.11 0.83 10.59
C LYS A 123 -1.83 1.99 11.56
N LEU A 124 -2.76 2.92 11.70
CA LEU A 124 -2.62 4.16 12.47
C LEU A 124 -3.88 4.46 13.28
N PRO A 125 -3.76 5.13 14.42
CA PRO A 125 -4.88 5.49 15.30
C PRO A 125 -5.66 6.69 14.72
N ILE A 126 -6.51 6.43 13.74
CA ILE A 126 -7.23 7.45 12.97
C ILE A 126 -8.74 7.43 13.19
N GLU A 127 -9.24 6.56 14.05
CA GLU A 127 -10.65 6.45 14.35
C GLU A 127 -11.21 7.78 14.89
N GLY A 128 -12.32 8.23 14.31
CA GLY A 128 -12.94 9.51 14.66
C GLY A 128 -12.18 10.76 14.23
N LYS A 129 -11.09 10.64 13.47
CA LYS A 129 -10.27 11.76 12.99
C LYS A 129 -10.61 12.15 11.54
N LYS A 130 -10.42 13.42 11.22
CA LYS A 130 -10.42 13.89 9.84
C LYS A 130 -9.06 13.60 9.21
N VAL A 131 -9.02 12.67 8.28
CA VAL A 131 -7.80 12.15 7.68
C VAL A 131 -7.64 12.61 6.25
N VAL A 132 -6.47 13.12 5.90
CA VAL A 132 -6.08 13.43 4.53
C VAL A 132 -5.01 12.43 4.10
N CYS A 133 -5.34 11.61 3.10
CA CYS A 133 -4.36 10.75 2.41
C CYS A 133 -3.92 11.46 1.14
N LEU A 134 -2.63 11.74 1.02
CA LEU A 134 -2.10 12.36 -0.18
C LEU A 134 -1.74 11.28 -1.21
N ILE A 135 -2.46 11.27 -2.31
CA ILE A 135 -2.20 10.41 -3.45
C ILE A 135 -1.28 11.17 -4.40
N SER A 136 -0.01 10.78 -4.44
CA SER A 136 1.02 11.45 -5.22
C SER A 136 1.55 10.53 -6.31
N GLY A 137 0.93 10.56 -7.47
CA GLY A 137 1.39 9.83 -8.63
C GLY A 137 0.41 8.76 -9.14
N GLY A 138 0.44 8.57 -10.46
CA GLY A 138 -0.43 7.64 -11.17
C GLY A 138 0.28 7.00 -12.37
N ASN A 139 1.61 7.09 -12.44
CA ASN A 139 2.41 6.49 -13.52
C ASN A 139 2.66 5.00 -13.26
N ILE A 140 1.64 4.20 -13.48
CA ILE A 140 1.70 2.74 -13.33
C ILE A 140 1.68 2.05 -14.69
N ASP A 141 2.59 1.09 -14.88
CA ASP A 141 2.60 0.23 -16.06
C ASP A 141 1.35 -0.67 -16.10
N VAL A 142 0.76 -0.82 -17.29
CA VAL A 142 -0.48 -1.60 -17.48
C VAL A 142 -0.31 -3.08 -17.08
N ASN A 143 0.87 -3.67 -17.28
CA ASN A 143 1.13 -5.05 -16.86
C ASN A 143 1.21 -5.15 -15.34
N ILE A 144 1.81 -4.16 -14.68
CA ILE A 144 1.83 -4.07 -13.22
C ILE A 144 0.39 -3.88 -12.73
N LEU A 145 -0.38 -3.00 -13.35
CA LEU A 145 -1.77 -2.75 -13.00
C LEU A 145 -2.63 -4.02 -13.08
N ASN A 146 -2.48 -4.83 -14.12
CA ASN A 146 -3.18 -6.12 -14.25
C ASN A 146 -2.85 -7.08 -13.09
N ARG A 147 -1.58 -7.17 -12.70
CA ARG A 147 -1.15 -7.98 -11.56
C ARG A 147 -1.72 -7.46 -10.24
N VAL A 148 -1.69 -6.14 -10.06
CA VAL A 148 -2.22 -5.45 -8.87
C VAL A 148 -3.73 -5.66 -8.73
N ILE A 149 -4.48 -5.51 -9.83
CA ILE A 149 -5.94 -5.76 -9.83
C ILE A 149 -6.22 -7.22 -9.41
N THR A 150 -5.53 -8.18 -10.01
CA THR A 150 -5.69 -9.59 -9.65
C THR A 150 -5.40 -9.84 -8.17
N ARG A 151 -4.32 -9.27 -7.65
CA ARG A 151 -3.91 -9.39 -6.25
C ARG A 151 -4.92 -8.73 -5.30
N GLY A 152 -5.40 -7.54 -5.64
CA GLY A 152 -6.43 -6.84 -4.89
C GLY A 152 -7.77 -7.59 -4.84
N LEU A 153 -8.15 -8.26 -5.94
CA LEU A 153 -9.33 -9.12 -5.98
C LEU A 153 -9.20 -10.35 -5.07
N VAL A 154 -8.01 -10.96 -5.00
CA VAL A 154 -7.73 -12.07 -4.08
C VAL A 154 -7.82 -11.60 -2.62
N MET A 155 -7.19 -10.47 -2.29
CA MET A 155 -7.20 -9.91 -0.94
C MET A 155 -8.60 -9.50 -0.46
N SER A 156 -9.45 -9.06 -1.38
CA SER A 156 -10.86 -8.72 -1.08
C SER A 156 -11.80 -9.94 -1.06
N GLY A 157 -11.27 -11.16 -1.23
CA GLY A 157 -12.07 -12.39 -1.27
C GLY A 157 -12.93 -12.56 -2.53
N ARG A 158 -12.72 -11.74 -3.56
CA ARG A 158 -13.51 -11.74 -4.82
C ARG A 158 -12.93 -12.67 -5.89
N LYS A 159 -11.70 -13.13 -5.69
CA LYS A 159 -11.02 -14.12 -6.54
C LYS A 159 -10.27 -15.11 -5.66
N ALA A 160 -10.29 -16.38 -6.05
CA ALA A 160 -9.49 -17.43 -5.41
C ALA A 160 -8.77 -18.25 -6.47
N ASN A 161 -7.59 -18.73 -6.14
CA ASN A 161 -6.87 -19.75 -6.91
C ASN A 161 -6.97 -21.08 -6.14
N LEU A 162 -7.54 -22.08 -6.78
CA LEU A 162 -7.71 -23.40 -6.18
C LEU A 162 -6.86 -24.41 -6.96
N THR A 163 -6.09 -25.21 -6.24
CA THR A 163 -5.41 -26.39 -6.79
C THR A 163 -6.14 -27.61 -6.29
N ILE A 164 -6.72 -28.38 -7.21
CA ILE A 164 -7.54 -29.54 -6.90
C ILE A 164 -6.92 -30.76 -7.57
N ALA A 165 -6.55 -31.76 -6.76
CA ALA A 165 -6.12 -33.04 -7.28
C ALA A 165 -7.38 -33.88 -7.67
N LEU A 166 -7.48 -34.25 -8.93
CA LEU A 166 -8.57 -35.06 -9.46
C LEU A 166 -8.04 -36.41 -9.92
N GLU A 167 -8.85 -37.44 -9.77
CA GLU A 167 -8.60 -38.71 -10.44
C GLU A 167 -8.78 -38.54 -11.95
N ASP A 168 -7.96 -39.23 -12.75
CA ASP A 168 -8.10 -39.23 -14.22
C ASP A 168 -9.28 -40.11 -14.64
N LYS A 169 -10.49 -39.55 -14.49
CA LYS A 169 -11.76 -40.19 -14.84
C LYS A 169 -12.70 -39.19 -15.49
N PRO A 170 -13.52 -39.63 -16.46
CA PRO A 170 -14.56 -38.78 -17.05
C PRO A 170 -15.48 -38.14 -16.00
N GLY A 171 -15.89 -36.91 -16.21
CA GLY A 171 -16.85 -36.19 -15.38
C GLY A 171 -16.28 -35.52 -14.13
N GLN A 172 -15.00 -35.66 -13.78
CA GLN A 172 -14.45 -35.05 -12.58
C GLN A 172 -14.44 -33.50 -12.67
N LEU A 173 -14.07 -32.95 -13.81
CA LEU A 173 -14.08 -31.48 -14.01
C LEU A 173 -15.51 -30.93 -13.97
N GLU A 174 -16.49 -31.65 -14.54
CA GLU A 174 -17.91 -31.27 -14.45
C GLU A 174 -18.39 -31.18 -12.99
N ARG A 175 -18.01 -32.15 -12.15
CA ARG A 175 -18.36 -32.14 -10.72
C ARG A 175 -17.78 -30.94 -9.99
N VAL A 176 -16.52 -30.60 -10.26
CA VAL A 176 -15.88 -29.38 -9.68
C VAL A 176 -16.61 -28.13 -10.13
N ALA A 177 -16.88 -27.98 -11.43
CA ALA A 177 -17.59 -26.83 -11.97
C ALA A 177 -19.01 -26.71 -11.38
N ALA A 178 -19.73 -27.81 -11.22
CA ALA A 178 -21.04 -27.83 -10.59
C ALA A 178 -21.02 -27.42 -9.11
N ILE A 179 -19.99 -27.79 -8.36
CA ILE A 179 -19.81 -27.36 -6.97
C ILE A 179 -19.54 -25.86 -6.91
N VAL A 180 -18.62 -25.34 -7.70
CA VAL A 180 -18.28 -23.92 -7.78
C VAL A 180 -19.51 -23.08 -8.12
N SER A 181 -20.30 -23.53 -9.12
CA SER A 181 -21.54 -22.86 -9.53
C SER A 181 -22.59 -22.83 -8.41
N ARG A 182 -22.77 -23.93 -7.67
CA ARG A 182 -23.70 -23.98 -6.53
C ARG A 182 -23.29 -23.07 -5.38
N CYS A 183 -22.01 -22.77 -5.25
CA CYS A 183 -21.49 -21.77 -4.30
C CYS A 183 -21.67 -20.32 -4.78
N GLY A 184 -22.32 -20.08 -5.91
CA GLY A 184 -22.52 -18.75 -6.49
C GLY A 184 -21.26 -18.14 -7.10
N SER A 185 -20.24 -18.97 -7.37
CA SER A 185 -18.97 -18.53 -7.94
C SER A 185 -18.87 -18.92 -9.42
N ASN A 186 -17.98 -18.23 -10.14
CA ASN A 186 -17.72 -18.50 -11.56
C ASN A 186 -16.28 -18.98 -11.76
N VAL A 187 -16.10 -19.94 -12.67
CA VAL A 187 -14.77 -20.41 -13.10
C VAL A 187 -14.25 -19.47 -14.18
N VAL A 188 -13.15 -18.77 -13.89
CA VAL A 188 -12.54 -17.79 -14.81
C VAL A 188 -11.54 -18.48 -15.75
N SER A 189 -10.77 -19.43 -15.24
CA SER A 189 -9.78 -20.19 -16.01
C SER A 189 -9.51 -21.55 -15.37
N VAL A 190 -9.14 -22.52 -16.20
CA VAL A 190 -8.61 -23.83 -15.80
C VAL A 190 -7.25 -23.96 -16.47
N LEU A 191 -6.21 -24.35 -15.72
CA LEU A 191 -4.84 -24.50 -16.17
C LEU A 191 -4.41 -25.96 -16.02
#